data_7382d0b472584d26450be0751b76aa14
#
_entry.id   7382d0b472584d26450be0751b76aa14
#
_cell.length_a   1.000
_cell.length_b   1.000
_cell.length_c   1.000
_cell.angle_alpha   90.00
_cell.angle_beta   90.00
_cell.angle_gamma   90.00
#
_symmetry.space_group_name_H-M   'P 1'
#
loop_
_entity.id
_entity.type
_entity.pdbx_description
1 polymer ?
#
loop_
_entity_poly.entity_id
_entity_poly.type
_entity_poly.pdbx_seq_one_letter_code
_entity_poly.pdbx_strand_id
1 'polypeptide(L)'
;MRHGKKFNHLGRQKGHRKAMLSNMAVSLIEHKRINTTVAKAKALRQFVEPLISKAKIDDMQSRRTVFRYLQKKDAVQELFGEVASKVADRPGGYTRILKTGKRLGDNADTCIIELVDFNENLLTTAKPKKTRRRKAAPKKAEAKSEDVVEDATIVDETPESPKEESEEKKDEGKA
;
A
#
# COMPACT_ATOMS: atom_id res chain seq x y z
N MET A 1 -2.79 -27.96 -29.82
CA MET A 1 -3.18 -26.80 -28.95
C MET A 1 -2.30 -26.78 -27.71
N ARG A 2 -1.91 -25.58 -27.22
CA ARG A 2 -1.17 -25.45 -25.96
C ARG A 2 -2.14 -25.13 -24.83
N HIS A 3 -2.47 -26.12 -24.03
CA HIS A 3 -3.27 -25.94 -22.82
C HIS A 3 -2.38 -25.67 -21.59
N GLY A 4 -2.86 -24.96 -20.58
CA GLY A 4 -2.19 -24.79 -19.29
C GLY A 4 -0.99 -23.86 -19.25
N LYS A 5 -0.79 -22.99 -20.23
CA LYS A 5 0.30 -22.00 -20.21
C LYS A 5 0.05 -20.91 -19.16
N LYS A 6 0.68 -21.03 -18.00
CA LYS A 6 0.49 -20.13 -16.85
C LYS A 6 1.32 -18.83 -16.90
N PHE A 7 2.32 -18.72 -17.80
CA PHE A 7 3.21 -17.57 -17.87
C PHE A 7 3.55 -17.16 -19.30
N ASN A 8 3.84 -15.87 -19.49
CA ASN A 8 4.22 -15.33 -20.79
C ASN A 8 5.74 -15.53 -21.02
N HIS A 9 6.12 -16.06 -22.18
CA HIS A 9 7.52 -16.26 -22.54
C HIS A 9 8.24 -14.95 -22.93
N LEU A 10 7.49 -13.90 -23.31
CA LEU A 10 8.05 -12.60 -23.72
C LEU A 10 9.09 -12.69 -24.85
N GLY A 11 8.95 -13.68 -25.76
CA GLY A 11 9.91 -13.93 -26.82
C GLY A 11 11.31 -14.35 -26.35
N ARG A 12 11.46 -14.88 -25.12
CA ARG A 12 12.75 -15.17 -24.50
C ARG A 12 12.86 -16.60 -23.98
N GLN A 13 14.07 -17.14 -24.01
CA GLN A 13 14.42 -18.39 -23.34
C GLN A 13 14.37 -18.24 -21.81
N LYS A 14 14.32 -19.36 -21.07
CA LYS A 14 14.16 -19.38 -19.61
C LYS A 14 15.19 -18.55 -18.86
N GLY A 15 16.48 -18.70 -19.18
CA GLY A 15 17.59 -17.98 -18.52
C GLY A 15 17.49 -16.45 -18.74
N HIS A 16 17.35 -16.04 -19.99
CA HIS A 16 17.22 -14.62 -20.36
C HIS A 16 15.97 -13.98 -19.74
N ARG A 17 14.82 -14.68 -19.73
CA ARG A 17 13.60 -14.19 -19.10
C ARG A 17 13.76 -13.99 -17.60
N LYS A 18 14.41 -14.97 -16.90
CA LYS A 18 14.69 -14.87 -15.47
C LYS A 18 15.59 -13.67 -15.16
N ALA A 19 16.68 -13.51 -15.88
CA ALA A 19 17.61 -12.38 -15.72
C ALA A 19 16.92 -11.03 -15.98
N MET A 20 16.13 -10.94 -17.05
CA MET A 20 15.36 -9.72 -17.36
C MET A 20 14.39 -9.35 -16.22
N LEU A 21 13.62 -10.32 -15.70
CA LEU A 21 12.66 -10.05 -14.62
C LEU A 21 13.38 -9.67 -13.32
N SER A 22 14.53 -10.31 -13.02
CA SER A 22 15.35 -9.96 -11.88
C SER A 22 15.87 -8.51 -11.97
N ASN A 23 16.45 -8.12 -13.10
CA ASN A 23 16.93 -6.75 -13.31
C ASN A 23 15.81 -5.71 -13.26
N MET A 24 14.65 -6.00 -13.87
CA MET A 24 13.48 -5.12 -13.80
C MET A 24 12.95 -4.99 -12.36
N ALA A 25 12.99 -6.07 -11.56
CA ALA A 25 12.58 -6.06 -10.17
C ALA A 25 13.51 -5.18 -9.33
N VAL A 26 14.81 -5.30 -9.54
CA VAL A 26 15.81 -4.42 -8.92
C VAL A 26 15.55 -2.96 -9.25
N SER A 27 15.40 -2.62 -10.52
CA SER A 27 15.11 -1.24 -10.95
C SER A 27 13.77 -0.73 -10.38
N LEU A 28 12.76 -1.58 -10.21
CA LEU A 28 11.49 -1.18 -9.58
C LEU A 28 11.65 -0.88 -8.09
N ILE A 29 12.48 -1.64 -7.38
CA ILE A 29 12.76 -1.41 -5.95
C ILE A 29 13.55 -0.13 -5.77
N GLU A 30 14.61 0.10 -6.55
CA GLU A 30 15.48 1.28 -6.49
C GLU A 30 14.75 2.56 -6.89
N HIS A 31 14.03 2.55 -8.00
CA HIS A 31 13.37 3.74 -8.55
C HIS A 31 11.90 3.88 -8.18
N LYS A 32 11.29 2.91 -7.49
CA LYS A 32 9.88 2.87 -7.09
C LYS A 32 8.88 2.82 -8.24
N ARG A 33 9.27 3.26 -9.44
CA ARG A 33 8.48 3.20 -10.68
C ARG A 33 9.37 3.07 -11.91
N ILE A 34 8.92 2.30 -12.91
CA ILE A 34 9.63 2.12 -14.18
C ILE A 34 8.66 2.12 -15.37
N ASN A 35 9.16 2.59 -16.51
CA ASN A 35 8.42 2.56 -17.79
C ASN A 35 8.74 1.26 -18.53
N THR A 36 7.70 0.55 -19.00
CA THR A 36 7.88 -0.70 -19.73
C THR A 36 6.67 -1.03 -20.58
N THR A 37 6.65 -2.19 -21.25
CA THR A 37 5.48 -2.67 -21.98
C THR A 37 4.52 -3.40 -21.05
N VAL A 38 3.22 -3.35 -21.34
CA VAL A 38 2.16 -3.98 -20.52
C VAL A 38 2.41 -5.49 -20.32
N ALA A 39 2.91 -6.19 -21.35
CA ALA A 39 3.22 -7.63 -21.24
C ALA A 39 4.34 -7.90 -20.21
N LYS A 40 5.41 -7.09 -20.23
CA LYS A 40 6.53 -7.19 -19.26
C LYS A 40 6.07 -6.81 -17.85
N ALA A 41 5.29 -5.74 -17.70
CA ALA A 41 4.76 -5.31 -16.42
C ALA A 41 3.89 -6.37 -15.75
N LYS A 42 2.99 -7.04 -16.50
CA LYS A 42 2.18 -8.14 -15.98
C LYS A 42 3.03 -9.32 -15.51
N ALA A 43 4.08 -9.68 -16.25
CA ALA A 43 5.01 -10.74 -15.83
C ALA A 43 5.86 -10.33 -14.63
N LEU A 44 6.31 -9.07 -14.57
CA LEU A 44 7.06 -8.51 -13.47
C LEU A 44 6.24 -8.50 -12.18
N ARG A 45 4.98 -8.11 -12.23
CA ARG A 45 4.05 -8.14 -11.09
C ARG A 45 4.01 -9.51 -10.44
N GLN A 46 3.82 -10.58 -11.20
CA GLN A 46 3.81 -11.95 -10.70
C GLN A 46 5.15 -12.37 -10.05
N PHE A 47 6.25 -11.77 -10.48
CA PHE A 47 7.58 -12.04 -9.95
C PHE A 47 7.88 -11.26 -8.67
N VAL A 48 7.51 -9.98 -8.62
CA VAL A 48 7.87 -9.05 -7.53
C VAL A 48 6.94 -9.18 -6.32
N GLU A 49 5.64 -9.33 -6.50
CA GLU A 49 4.68 -9.37 -5.38
C GLU A 49 4.99 -10.46 -4.34
N PRO A 50 5.36 -11.70 -4.71
CA PRO A 50 5.78 -12.70 -3.74
C PRO A 50 7.07 -12.33 -2.98
N LEU A 51 7.98 -11.58 -3.61
CA LEU A 51 9.22 -11.12 -2.96
C LEU A 51 8.92 -10.02 -1.93
N ILE A 52 8.02 -9.09 -2.25
CA ILE A 52 7.55 -8.06 -1.32
C ILE A 52 6.82 -8.71 -0.13
N SER A 53 5.95 -9.68 -0.37
CA SER A 53 5.26 -10.41 0.70
C SER A 53 6.24 -11.11 1.66
N LYS A 54 7.35 -11.67 1.13
CA LYS A 54 8.42 -12.25 1.94
C LYS A 54 9.22 -11.20 2.72
N ALA A 55 9.37 -10.00 2.17
CA ALA A 55 10.11 -8.92 2.81
C ALA A 55 9.38 -8.33 4.03
N LYS A 56 8.09 -8.53 4.17
CA LYS A 56 7.34 -8.13 5.37
C LYS A 56 7.79 -8.86 6.63
N ILE A 57 8.30 -10.07 6.47
CA ILE A 57 8.85 -10.87 7.57
C ILE A 57 10.36 -10.80 7.44
N ASP A 58 10.99 -9.97 8.29
CA ASP A 58 12.44 -9.78 8.27
C ASP A 58 13.15 -10.93 8.99
N ASP A 59 13.17 -12.07 8.33
CA ASP A 59 13.89 -13.27 8.76
C ASP A 59 15.11 -13.51 7.85
N MET A 60 16.17 -14.09 8.40
CA MET A 60 17.37 -14.45 7.64
C MET A 60 17.05 -15.34 6.45
N GLN A 61 16.10 -16.27 6.60
CA GLN A 61 15.67 -17.16 5.51
C GLN A 61 14.95 -16.37 4.39
N SER A 62 14.13 -15.38 4.76
CA SER A 62 13.47 -14.48 3.82
C SER A 62 14.50 -13.66 3.04
N ARG A 63 15.49 -13.07 3.72
CA ARG A 63 16.59 -12.33 3.09
C ARG A 63 17.40 -13.20 2.11
N ARG A 64 17.78 -14.42 2.50
CA ARG A 64 18.47 -15.39 1.61
C ARG A 64 17.63 -15.76 0.39
N THR A 65 16.33 -15.97 0.58
CA THR A 65 15.42 -16.30 -0.50
C THR A 65 15.29 -15.15 -1.48
N VAL A 66 15.06 -13.92 -1.01
CA VAL A 66 14.96 -12.73 -1.85
C VAL A 66 16.27 -12.47 -2.60
N PHE A 67 17.42 -12.56 -1.90
CA PHE A 67 18.74 -12.41 -2.53
C PHE A 67 18.96 -13.41 -3.67
N ARG A 68 18.54 -14.67 -3.55
CA ARG A 68 18.63 -15.68 -4.62
C ARG A 68 17.90 -15.27 -5.90
N TYR A 69 16.84 -14.45 -5.78
CA TYR A 69 16.08 -13.95 -6.93
C TYR A 69 16.62 -12.64 -7.48
N LEU A 70 16.99 -11.70 -6.63
CA LEU A 70 17.45 -10.34 -7.04
C LEU A 70 18.93 -10.29 -7.37
N GLN A 71 19.78 -11.00 -6.61
CA GLN A 71 21.24 -11.08 -6.77
C GLN A 71 21.97 -9.72 -6.64
N LYS A 72 21.31 -8.69 -6.09
CA LYS A 72 21.89 -7.38 -5.77
C LYS A 72 21.67 -7.05 -4.30
N LYS A 73 22.76 -6.68 -3.59
CA LYS A 73 22.72 -6.39 -2.15
C LYS A 73 21.88 -5.14 -1.84
N ASP A 74 22.13 -4.06 -2.60
CA ASP A 74 21.51 -2.75 -2.39
C ASP A 74 19.98 -2.84 -2.52
N ALA A 75 19.47 -3.50 -3.56
CA ALA A 75 18.05 -3.73 -3.76
C ALA A 75 17.41 -4.58 -2.62
N VAL A 76 18.16 -5.51 -2.04
CA VAL A 76 17.65 -6.30 -0.90
C VAL A 76 17.62 -5.43 0.35
N GLN A 77 18.64 -4.63 0.62
CA GLN A 77 18.65 -3.70 1.76
C GLN A 77 17.48 -2.72 1.67
N GLU A 78 17.27 -2.13 0.51
CA GLU A 78 16.17 -1.18 0.27
C GLU A 78 14.79 -1.84 0.38
N LEU A 79 14.65 -3.08 -0.11
CA LEU A 79 13.40 -3.83 -0.02
C LEU A 79 13.00 -4.12 1.44
N PHE A 80 13.94 -4.58 2.28
CA PHE A 80 13.68 -4.88 3.69
C PHE A 80 13.64 -3.64 4.59
N GLY A 81 14.28 -2.54 4.17
CA GLY A 81 14.27 -1.27 4.89
C GLY A 81 13.03 -0.44 4.54
N GLU A 82 13.16 0.34 3.49
CA GLU A 82 12.15 1.34 3.12
C GLU A 82 10.86 0.73 2.57
N VAL A 83 10.97 -0.26 1.67
CA VAL A 83 9.78 -0.80 1.01
C VAL A 83 8.94 -1.61 1.97
N ALA A 84 9.56 -2.48 2.78
CA ALA A 84 8.83 -3.33 3.74
C ALA A 84 8.05 -2.50 4.77
N SER A 85 8.63 -1.41 5.27
CA SER A 85 7.98 -0.53 6.24
C SER A 85 6.72 0.15 5.66
N LYS A 86 6.78 0.64 4.42
CA LYS A 86 5.64 1.32 3.77
C LYS A 86 4.52 0.36 3.36
N VAL A 87 4.83 -0.90 3.04
CA VAL A 87 3.82 -1.89 2.61
C VAL A 87 3.32 -2.77 3.74
N ALA A 88 3.74 -2.54 4.99
CA ALA A 88 3.44 -3.40 6.14
C ALA A 88 1.94 -3.67 6.31
N ASP A 89 1.10 -2.64 6.23
CA ASP A 89 -0.34 -2.72 6.46
C ASP A 89 -1.13 -3.27 5.26
N ARG A 90 -0.52 -3.32 4.07
CA ARG A 90 -1.21 -3.75 2.86
C ARG A 90 -1.21 -5.27 2.73
N PRO A 91 -2.37 -5.94 2.61
CA PRO A 91 -2.45 -7.41 2.53
C PRO A 91 -1.96 -7.98 1.19
N GLY A 92 -1.86 -7.15 0.13
CA GLY A 92 -1.41 -7.54 -1.20
C GLY A 92 -1.65 -6.47 -2.24
N GLY A 93 -1.27 -6.73 -3.51
CA GLY A 93 -1.43 -5.76 -4.60
C GLY A 93 -0.51 -4.55 -4.43
N TYR A 94 0.75 -4.80 -4.15
CA TYR A 94 1.76 -3.77 -3.89
C TYR A 94 2.12 -2.96 -5.14
N THR A 95 1.81 -3.47 -6.32
CA THR A 95 2.15 -2.85 -7.60
C THR A 95 0.92 -2.37 -8.36
N ARG A 96 1.06 -1.24 -9.04
CA ARG A 96 0.04 -0.67 -9.94
C ARG A 96 0.62 -0.53 -11.33
N ILE A 97 -0.19 -0.81 -12.36
CA ILE A 97 0.17 -0.66 -13.78
C ILE A 97 -0.71 0.42 -14.38
N LEU A 98 -0.10 1.52 -14.80
CA LEU A 98 -0.75 2.65 -15.47
C LEU A 98 -0.42 2.59 -16.96
N LYS A 99 -1.42 2.44 -17.83
CA LYS A 99 -1.21 2.43 -19.29
C LYS A 99 -0.91 3.85 -19.77
N THR A 100 0.15 4.02 -20.56
CA THR A 100 0.58 5.31 -21.11
C THR A 100 0.29 5.48 -22.59
N GLY A 101 -0.19 4.43 -23.25
CA GLY A 101 -0.51 4.44 -24.68
C GLY A 101 0.37 3.51 -25.49
N LYS A 102 0.44 3.76 -26.79
CA LYS A 102 1.20 2.95 -27.74
C LYS A 102 2.51 3.65 -28.12
N ARG A 103 3.56 2.88 -28.29
CA ARG A 103 4.86 3.37 -28.74
C ARG A 103 4.87 3.49 -30.27
N LEU A 104 5.29 4.65 -30.80
CA LEU A 104 5.19 4.98 -32.23
C LEU A 104 5.94 4.01 -33.14
N GLY A 105 7.06 3.43 -32.75
CA GLY A 105 7.88 2.60 -33.64
C GLY A 105 7.30 1.21 -33.92
N ASP A 106 6.74 0.54 -32.91
CA ASP A 106 6.28 -0.85 -32.98
C ASP A 106 4.83 -1.06 -32.50
N ASN A 107 4.13 0.03 -32.25
CA ASN A 107 2.74 0.02 -31.75
C ASN A 107 2.53 -0.83 -30.47
N ALA A 108 3.60 -1.07 -29.70
CA ALA A 108 3.52 -1.83 -28.47
C ALA A 108 2.83 -1.03 -27.37
N ASP A 109 1.92 -1.67 -26.64
CA ASP A 109 1.27 -1.06 -25.47
C ASP A 109 2.31 -0.81 -24.38
N THR A 110 2.49 0.46 -23.98
CA THR A 110 3.40 0.90 -22.93
C THR A 110 2.65 1.18 -21.63
N CYS A 111 3.37 1.09 -20.53
CA CYS A 111 2.84 1.37 -19.21
C CYS A 111 3.95 1.78 -18.22
N ILE A 112 3.53 2.43 -17.18
CA ILE A 112 4.32 2.62 -15.95
C ILE A 112 3.89 1.57 -14.96
N ILE A 113 4.82 0.82 -14.40
CA ILE A 113 4.60 0.01 -13.20
C ILE A 113 5.23 0.72 -12.02
N GLU A 114 4.49 0.83 -10.92
CA GLU A 114 4.91 1.56 -9.71
C GLU A 114 4.52 0.80 -8.44
N LEU A 115 5.23 1.09 -7.36
CA LEU A 115 4.84 0.69 -6.01
C LEU A 115 3.78 1.67 -5.51
N VAL A 116 2.60 1.14 -5.12
CA VAL A 116 1.41 1.94 -4.78
C VAL A 116 1.68 2.90 -3.63
N ASP A 117 2.38 2.45 -2.61
CA ASP A 117 2.60 3.18 -1.35
C ASP A 117 3.67 4.29 -1.46
N PHE A 118 4.33 4.39 -2.63
CA PHE A 118 5.31 5.44 -2.94
C PHE A 118 4.74 6.57 -3.81
N ASN A 119 3.50 6.48 -4.25
CA ASN A 119 2.87 7.51 -5.07
C ASN A 119 1.93 8.37 -4.23
N GLU A 120 2.47 9.39 -3.57
CA GLU A 120 1.75 10.31 -2.69
C GLU A 120 0.62 11.05 -3.41
N ASN A 121 0.82 11.43 -4.67
CA ASN A 121 -0.19 12.13 -5.46
C ASN A 121 -1.49 11.35 -5.66
N LEU A 122 -1.43 10.02 -5.69
CA LEU A 122 -2.60 9.16 -5.84
C LEU A 122 -3.18 8.70 -4.49
N LEU A 123 -2.39 8.74 -3.43
CA LEU A 123 -2.86 8.43 -2.07
C LEU A 123 -3.73 9.56 -1.51
N THR A 124 -3.39 10.82 -1.81
CA THR A 124 -4.12 12.00 -1.33
C THR A 124 -5.46 12.24 -2.04
N THR A 125 -5.71 11.61 -3.18
CA THR A 125 -6.95 11.83 -3.98
C THR A 125 -8.13 10.93 -3.62
N ALA A 126 -8.00 10.05 -2.65
CA ALA A 126 -9.12 9.26 -2.14
C ALA A 126 -10.03 10.10 -1.22
N LYS A 127 -10.64 11.18 -1.77
CA LYS A 127 -11.76 11.85 -1.09
C LYS A 127 -12.88 10.80 -0.89
N PRO A 128 -13.44 10.69 0.33
CA PRO A 128 -14.54 9.77 0.56
C PRO A 128 -15.67 10.12 -0.40
N LYS A 129 -16.09 9.16 -1.21
CA LYS A 129 -17.28 9.29 -2.04
C LYS A 129 -18.46 9.58 -1.10
N LYS A 130 -18.93 10.84 -1.10
CA LYS A 130 -20.21 11.17 -0.47
C LYS A 130 -21.27 10.29 -1.12
N THR A 131 -21.70 9.26 -0.42
CA THR A 131 -22.87 8.48 -0.79
C THR A 131 -24.05 9.46 -0.85
N ARG A 132 -24.53 9.73 -2.05
CA ARG A 132 -25.78 10.46 -2.24
C ARG A 132 -26.88 9.62 -1.60
N ARG A 133 -27.18 9.92 -0.37
CA ARG A 133 -28.41 9.48 0.29
C ARG A 133 -29.57 9.98 -0.59
N ARG A 134 -30.21 9.09 -1.33
CA ARG A 134 -31.48 9.37 -1.99
C ARG A 134 -32.44 9.83 -0.88
N LYS A 135 -32.78 11.12 -0.87
CA LYS A 135 -33.88 11.64 -0.09
C LYS A 135 -35.14 10.94 -0.58
N ALA A 136 -35.66 10.00 0.20
CA ALA A 136 -37.01 9.51 0.04
C ALA A 136 -37.97 10.68 0.33
N ALA A 137 -38.88 10.95 -0.58
CA ALA A 137 -39.90 11.97 -0.45
C ALA A 137 -40.83 11.64 0.75
N PRO A 138 -41.24 12.63 1.52
CA PRO A 138 -42.19 12.40 2.60
C PRO A 138 -43.58 12.16 2.02
N LYS A 139 -44.20 11.01 2.35
CA LYS A 139 -45.61 10.73 2.17
C LYS A 139 -46.37 11.51 3.21
N LYS A 140 -47.24 12.41 2.74
CA LYS A 140 -48.24 13.17 3.48
C LYS A 140 -49.26 12.22 4.09
N ALA A 141 -49.48 12.27 5.39
CA ALA A 141 -50.71 11.84 6.05
C ALA A 141 -50.92 12.74 7.26
N GLU A 142 -52.13 13.22 7.32
CA GLU A 142 -52.68 14.23 8.21
C GLU A 142 -53.00 13.69 9.60
N ALA A 143 -52.97 14.64 10.52
CA ALA A 143 -53.95 14.95 11.59
C ALA A 143 -53.75 14.40 13.00
N LYS A 144 -53.71 15.40 13.85
CA LYS A 144 -54.39 15.64 15.14
C LYS A 144 -53.61 15.37 16.40
N SER A 145 -53.33 16.47 17.03
CA SER A 145 -53.78 17.08 18.30
C SER A 145 -53.18 16.53 19.57
N GLU A 146 -52.66 17.47 20.22
CA GLU A 146 -52.84 18.00 21.59
C GLU A 146 -51.82 17.46 22.60
N ASP A 147 -51.06 18.40 22.98
CA ASP A 147 -50.90 19.14 24.24
C ASP A 147 -50.06 18.53 25.34
N VAL A 148 -49.36 19.47 25.94
CA VAL A 148 -48.95 19.70 27.35
C VAL A 148 -47.47 19.52 27.65
N VAL A 149 -46.76 20.62 27.64
CA VAL A 149 -46.04 21.47 28.64
C VAL A 149 -45.25 20.76 29.74
N GLU A 150 -44.14 21.47 29.98
CA GLU A 150 -43.28 21.55 31.18
C GLU A 150 -42.01 20.69 31.13
N ASP A 151 -40.94 21.27 31.29
CA ASP A 151 -40.22 22.35 31.98
C ASP A 151 -39.02 21.75 32.75
N ALA A 152 -37.98 22.54 32.75
CA ALA A 152 -36.86 22.57 33.71
C ALA A 152 -35.80 21.46 33.59
N THR A 153 -34.56 21.65 33.70
CA THR A 153 -33.66 22.69 34.15
C THR A 153 -32.24 22.22 33.90
N ILE A 154 -31.42 23.14 33.61
CA ILE A 154 -29.96 23.19 33.60
C ILE A 154 -29.38 22.62 34.92
N VAL A 155 -28.32 21.80 34.84
CA VAL A 155 -27.22 21.90 35.81
C VAL A 155 -25.89 21.54 35.09
N ASP A 156 -25.08 22.54 35.02
CA ASP A 156 -23.67 22.64 34.82
C ASP A 156 -22.95 22.09 36.06
N GLU A 157 -21.92 21.27 35.87
CA GLU A 157 -20.86 21.14 36.87
C GLU A 157 -19.63 20.43 36.27
N THR A 158 -18.64 21.25 36.00
CA THR A 158 -17.24 20.89 36.10
C THR A 158 -16.85 20.88 37.59
N PRO A 159 -15.96 20.04 38.08
CA PRO A 159 -14.69 20.56 38.58
C PRO A 159 -13.48 19.64 38.34
N GLU A 160 -12.39 20.27 37.97
CA GLU A 160 -11.17 20.50 38.76
C GLU A 160 -10.30 19.29 39.10
N SER A 161 -9.07 19.44 38.61
CA SER A 161 -7.87 18.75 39.02
C SER A 161 -7.46 19.09 40.46
N PRO A 162 -6.67 18.29 41.10
CA PRO A 162 -5.57 18.88 41.87
C PRO A 162 -4.19 18.30 41.54
N LYS A 163 -3.28 19.24 41.63
CA LYS A 163 -1.84 19.15 41.65
C LYS A 163 -1.34 18.65 43.01
N GLU A 164 -0.01 18.42 42.99
CA GLU A 164 0.97 18.46 44.12
C GLU A 164 1.28 17.06 44.70
N GLU A 165 2.44 16.68 45.06
CA GLU A 165 3.77 17.32 45.22
C GLU A 165 4.84 16.22 45.43
N SER A 166 6.03 16.53 44.96
CA SER A 166 7.37 16.31 45.46
C SER A 166 7.66 15.16 46.46
N GLU A 167 8.74 14.44 46.25
CA GLU A 167 9.95 14.55 47.10
C GLU A 167 11.11 13.73 46.58
N GLU A 168 12.23 14.37 46.61
CA GLU A 168 13.61 13.88 46.48
C GLU A 168 13.94 12.77 47.50
N LYS A 169 14.79 11.84 47.13
CA LYS A 169 15.94 11.49 47.97
C LYS A 169 17.07 10.88 47.17
N LYS A 170 18.17 11.59 47.24
CA LYS A 170 19.55 11.15 47.08
C LYS A 170 19.83 9.95 47.98
N ASP A 171 20.76 9.08 47.59
CA ASP A 171 22.05 8.81 48.20
C ASP A 171 22.72 7.66 47.45
N GLU A 172 23.87 7.92 47.00
CA GLU A 172 25.23 7.57 47.34
C GLU A 172 25.54 6.08 47.58
N GLY A 173 26.58 5.65 46.90
CA GLY A 173 27.55 4.73 47.51
C GLY A 173 27.99 3.56 46.63
N LYS A 174 29.05 3.73 45.85
CA LYS A 174 30.39 3.20 46.08
C LYS A 174 30.50 1.67 46.34
N ALA A 175 30.99 0.97 45.32
CA ALA A 175 32.18 0.10 45.38
C ALA A 175 32.42 -0.48 43.95
#